data_c9b3a1009994603763eb92559f69b798
#
_entry.id   c9b3a1009994603763eb92559f69b798
#
_cell.length_a   1.000
_cell.length_b   1.000
_cell.length_c   1.000
_cell.angle_alpha   90.00
_cell.angle_beta   90.00
_cell.angle_gamma   90.00
#
_symmetry.space_group_name_H-M   'P 1'
#
loop_
_entity.id
_entity.type
_entity.pdbx_description
1 polymer ?
#
loop_
_entity_poly.entity_id
_entity_poly.type
_entity_poly.pdbx_seq_one_letter_code
_entity_poly.pdbx_strand_id
1 'polypeptide(L)'
;MAERTFGWVQEAYVIENLKRVVSLFVYNSEVNQELRWDKIPRLISKEYGRDIFIEELSKETIVLPYTHLKGKGTPAGYTRSDAPCSGIVQATLPGQRKEYQSDWPADSFLRWAVSIGFLNYDRDKDTCELSKLGLEYTLSKGGSQEEKDILTKALMSYPPACRILALLDTCGHMTKFELGAQLGFIGEAGFTSIPQPMIIQGLSETNSLKERGKLLQDTEGTSDKYVRTICSWLKQMGWVQQLEKEITIKIGNKEYTDRIGQAYQLTLLGKTILKYSTGSSKFKRIPKRILWDMLATKATDRDYLRNRRTHIINFLQNTYKTPEEVLTHLESKGIDESIETVIDDIQSFQNIGLTVSQQNKSYKIMDDIVGLQIPQDKSEQKLEKSSITLLKDQIRQCLKHVNHKYLVLLDLGFDGTSDRDYEFQTVELLTGELQFQGARLGDSRKPDVCVFYKQNGLIIDNKAYSKGYSLPIKQADEMYRYIEENTLRDRQLNPNEWWNIFDRNVNHFHFAFVSGSFSGNFKDRIQHIHMRSGIRGAAINSINLLLMAEDIKAGRLSYEDSFKLFDCNEEVIMG
;
A
#
# COMPACT_ATOMS: atom_id res chain seq x y z
N MET A 1 9.89 -23.68 2.03
CA MET A 1 8.73 -23.33 2.90
C MET A 1 7.84 -22.33 2.17
N ALA A 2 6.53 -22.42 2.32
CA ALA A 2 5.62 -21.43 1.73
C ALA A 2 5.79 -20.10 2.48
N GLU A 3 6.17 -19.04 1.76
CA GLU A 3 6.33 -17.72 2.36
C GLU A 3 4.96 -17.05 2.55
N ARG A 4 4.51 -16.97 3.81
CA ARG A 4 3.30 -16.25 4.21
C ARG A 4 3.66 -14.83 4.61
N THR A 5 2.72 -13.89 4.41
CA THR A 5 2.88 -12.50 4.86
C THR A 5 1.72 -12.17 5.79
N PHE A 6 2.00 -12.04 7.06
CA PHE A 6 1.04 -11.64 8.08
C PHE A 6 1.18 -10.15 8.44
N GLY A 7 0.24 -9.66 9.23
CA GLY A 7 0.29 -8.30 9.78
C GLY A 7 -0.43 -7.25 8.93
N TRP A 8 -0.63 -7.47 7.64
CA TRP A 8 -1.37 -6.56 6.76
C TRP A 8 -2.55 -7.27 6.11
N VAL A 9 -3.75 -6.73 6.33
CA VAL A 9 -5.01 -7.40 5.99
C VAL A 9 -5.83 -6.55 5.00
N GLN A 10 -6.32 -7.20 3.95
CA GLN A 10 -7.24 -6.63 2.97
C GLN A 10 -8.48 -7.53 2.85
N GLU A 11 -9.60 -6.96 2.45
CA GLU A 11 -10.84 -7.69 2.08
C GLU A 11 -11.50 -8.59 3.16
N ALA A 12 -11.06 -8.53 4.39
CA ALA A 12 -11.71 -9.19 5.53
C ALA A 12 -12.48 -8.15 6.34
N TYR A 13 -13.74 -7.86 5.96
CA TYR A 13 -14.48 -6.71 6.49
C TYR A 13 -15.38 -7.03 7.68
N VAL A 14 -15.88 -8.26 7.83
CA VAL A 14 -16.98 -8.60 8.72
C VAL A 14 -16.49 -9.34 9.95
N ILE A 15 -16.69 -8.75 11.15
CA ILE A 15 -16.23 -9.33 12.43
C ILE A 15 -16.92 -10.66 12.72
N GLU A 16 -18.21 -10.81 12.38
CA GLU A 16 -18.94 -12.07 12.56
C GLU A 16 -18.31 -13.21 11.75
N ASN A 17 -17.88 -12.95 10.52
CA ASN A 17 -17.17 -13.93 9.72
C ASN A 17 -15.81 -14.32 10.32
N LEU A 18 -15.12 -13.39 10.97
CA LEU A 18 -13.91 -13.70 11.72
C LEU A 18 -14.21 -14.70 12.85
N LYS A 19 -15.31 -14.50 13.59
CA LYS A 19 -15.73 -15.42 14.65
C LYS A 19 -15.99 -16.82 14.11
N ARG A 20 -16.67 -16.94 12.96
CA ARG A 20 -16.87 -18.22 12.27
C ARG A 20 -15.56 -18.92 11.94
N VAL A 21 -14.57 -18.16 11.37
CA VAL A 21 -13.24 -18.71 11.03
C VAL A 21 -12.50 -19.20 12.28
N VAL A 22 -12.55 -18.48 13.38
CA VAL A 22 -11.90 -18.90 14.63
C VAL A 22 -12.64 -20.08 15.26
N SER A 23 -13.96 -20.11 15.20
CA SER A 23 -14.81 -21.18 15.80
C SER A 23 -14.66 -22.54 15.11
N LEU A 24 -14.18 -22.58 13.85
CA LEU A 24 -13.92 -23.87 13.18
C LEU A 24 -12.87 -24.72 13.90
N PHE A 25 -11.97 -24.07 14.67
CA PHE A 25 -10.91 -24.75 15.43
C PHE A 25 -11.39 -25.26 16.81
N VAL A 26 -12.63 -25.01 17.19
CA VAL A 26 -13.21 -25.56 18.41
C VAL A 26 -13.98 -26.83 18.09
N TYR A 27 -13.48 -27.96 18.58
CA TYR A 27 -14.11 -29.24 18.36
C TYR A 27 -15.58 -29.24 18.82
N ASN A 28 -16.45 -29.75 17.98
CA ASN A 28 -17.90 -29.76 18.20
C ASN A 28 -18.58 -28.40 18.40
N SER A 29 -17.92 -27.27 18.09
CA SER A 29 -18.64 -26.02 17.94
C SER A 29 -19.69 -26.13 16.83
N GLU A 30 -20.70 -25.26 16.85
CA GLU A 30 -21.75 -25.20 15.82
C GLU A 30 -21.14 -25.08 14.40
N VAL A 31 -20.12 -24.23 14.21
CA VAL A 31 -19.41 -24.07 12.92
C VAL A 31 -18.63 -25.32 12.54
N ASN A 32 -17.96 -25.97 13.52
CA ASN A 32 -17.21 -27.20 13.25
C ASN A 32 -18.14 -28.35 12.84
N GLN A 33 -19.30 -28.47 13.50
CA GLN A 33 -20.32 -29.46 13.13
C GLN A 33 -20.92 -29.17 11.75
N GLU A 34 -21.30 -27.91 11.47
CA GLU A 34 -21.81 -27.49 10.16
C GLU A 34 -20.82 -27.85 9.03
N LEU A 35 -19.53 -27.61 9.25
CA LEU A 35 -18.49 -27.94 8.29
C LEU A 35 -18.38 -29.43 8.03
N ARG A 36 -18.30 -30.26 9.08
CA ARG A 36 -18.11 -31.71 8.97
C ARG A 36 -19.31 -32.42 8.35
N TRP A 37 -20.53 -32.01 8.72
CA TRP A 37 -21.74 -32.75 8.40
C TRP A 37 -22.53 -32.20 7.20
N ASP A 38 -22.32 -30.95 6.83
CA ASP A 38 -23.04 -30.33 5.69
C ASP A 38 -22.09 -29.73 4.67
N LYS A 39 -21.34 -28.66 5.01
CA LYS A 39 -20.67 -27.84 4.01
C LYS A 39 -19.54 -28.53 3.28
N ILE A 40 -18.61 -29.18 4.00
CA ILE A 40 -17.48 -29.86 3.34
C ILE A 40 -17.97 -31.02 2.49
N PRO A 41 -18.85 -31.92 2.95
CA PRO A 41 -19.39 -33.02 2.12
C PRO A 41 -20.03 -32.55 0.82
N ARG A 42 -20.70 -31.40 0.84
CA ARG A 42 -21.46 -30.87 -0.30
C ARG A 42 -20.65 -29.96 -1.23
N LEU A 43 -19.75 -29.13 -0.67
CA LEU A 43 -19.06 -28.07 -1.40
C LEU A 43 -17.68 -28.47 -1.90
N ILE A 44 -17.00 -29.42 -1.24
CA ILE A 44 -15.62 -29.81 -1.54
C ILE A 44 -15.61 -31.22 -2.12
N SER A 45 -15.03 -31.38 -3.31
CA SER A 45 -14.88 -32.72 -3.92
C SER A 45 -13.77 -33.53 -3.24
N LYS A 46 -13.79 -34.86 -3.45
CA LYS A 46 -12.74 -35.77 -2.92
C LYS A 46 -11.35 -35.41 -3.41
N GLU A 47 -11.22 -34.96 -4.64
CA GLU A 47 -9.94 -34.57 -5.26
C GLU A 47 -9.33 -33.30 -4.59
N TYR A 48 -10.16 -32.48 -3.93
CA TYR A 48 -9.72 -31.31 -3.15
C TYR A 48 -9.52 -31.63 -1.66
N GLY A 49 -9.62 -32.90 -1.24
CA GLY A 49 -9.29 -33.32 0.12
C GLY A 49 -10.46 -33.39 1.09
N ARG A 50 -11.71 -33.49 0.60
CA ARG A 50 -12.93 -33.54 1.43
C ARG A 50 -12.81 -34.45 2.64
N ASP A 51 -12.42 -35.70 2.42
CA ASP A 51 -12.41 -36.75 3.46
C ASP A 51 -11.29 -36.46 4.50
N ILE A 52 -10.16 -35.92 4.07
CA ILE A 52 -9.05 -35.47 4.94
C ILE A 52 -9.50 -34.31 5.82
N PHE A 53 -10.19 -33.31 5.26
CA PHE A 53 -10.64 -32.15 6.01
C PHE A 53 -11.67 -32.52 7.09
N ILE A 54 -12.57 -33.47 6.80
CA ILE A 54 -13.52 -34.00 7.79
C ILE A 54 -12.79 -34.73 8.92
N GLU A 55 -11.79 -35.56 8.60
CA GLU A 55 -10.97 -36.25 9.59
C GLU A 55 -10.22 -35.26 10.49
N GLU A 56 -9.55 -34.27 9.89
CA GLU A 56 -8.80 -33.25 10.63
C GLU A 56 -9.68 -32.45 11.60
N LEU A 57 -10.87 -32.04 11.15
CA LEU A 57 -11.84 -31.32 11.96
C LEU A 57 -12.54 -32.19 13.03
N SER A 58 -12.37 -33.51 12.96
CA SER A 58 -12.95 -34.46 13.94
C SER A 58 -12.03 -34.72 15.14
N LYS A 59 -10.84 -34.14 15.18
CA LYS A 59 -9.88 -34.26 16.27
C LYS A 59 -10.25 -33.31 17.42
N GLU A 60 -10.03 -33.71 18.66
CA GLU A 60 -10.26 -32.87 19.84
C GLU A 60 -9.34 -31.62 19.83
N THR A 61 -8.08 -31.82 19.42
CA THR A 61 -7.14 -30.72 19.19
C THR A 61 -6.97 -30.51 17.68
N ILE A 62 -7.45 -29.39 17.21
CA ILE A 62 -7.47 -29.06 15.78
C ILE A 62 -6.25 -28.21 15.44
N VAL A 63 -5.30 -28.82 14.69
CA VAL A 63 -4.14 -28.18 14.08
C VAL A 63 -4.21 -28.43 12.59
N LEU A 64 -4.31 -27.39 11.77
CA LEU A 64 -4.60 -27.51 10.35
C LEU A 64 -3.50 -26.90 9.48
N PRO A 65 -3.06 -27.58 8.41
CA PRO A 65 -2.20 -26.98 7.40
C PRO A 65 -2.85 -25.72 6.82
N TYR A 66 -2.04 -24.66 6.66
CA TYR A 66 -2.53 -23.39 6.10
C TYR A 66 -3.11 -23.56 4.69
N THR A 67 -2.53 -24.48 3.90
CA THR A 67 -3.02 -24.85 2.56
C THR A 67 -4.40 -25.48 2.58
N HIS A 68 -4.73 -26.28 3.61
CA HIS A 68 -6.06 -26.88 3.78
C HIS A 68 -7.10 -25.83 4.19
N LEU A 69 -6.68 -24.86 5.01
CA LEU A 69 -7.53 -23.75 5.43
C LEU A 69 -7.87 -22.83 4.27
N LYS A 70 -6.85 -22.34 3.55
CA LYS A 70 -7.00 -21.38 2.45
C LYS A 70 -7.61 -22.03 1.21
N GLY A 71 -7.23 -23.28 0.91
CA GLY A 71 -7.52 -23.96 -0.33
C GLY A 71 -6.55 -23.63 -1.47
N LYS A 72 -6.80 -24.22 -2.62
CA LYS A 72 -6.03 -24.01 -3.85
C LYS A 72 -6.42 -22.67 -4.48
N GLY A 73 -5.49 -22.04 -5.20
CA GLY A 73 -5.77 -20.90 -6.04
C GLY A 73 -6.74 -21.23 -7.19
N THR A 74 -7.20 -20.20 -7.90
CA THR A 74 -8.11 -20.38 -9.04
C THR A 74 -7.48 -21.27 -10.11
N PRO A 75 -8.08 -22.42 -10.44
CA PRO A 75 -7.55 -23.31 -11.47
C PRO A 75 -7.59 -22.69 -12.86
N ALA A 76 -6.75 -23.18 -13.79
CA ALA A 76 -6.80 -22.75 -15.17
C ALA A 76 -8.19 -23.00 -15.80
N GLY A 77 -8.68 -22.03 -16.56
CA GLY A 77 -10.02 -22.07 -17.18
C GLY A 77 -11.16 -21.59 -16.30
N TYR A 78 -10.89 -21.23 -15.03
CA TYR A 78 -11.88 -20.64 -14.14
C TYR A 78 -11.57 -19.16 -13.86
N THR A 79 -12.61 -18.38 -13.62
CA THR A 79 -12.46 -17.08 -12.97
C THR A 79 -12.46 -17.29 -11.46
N ARG A 80 -12.02 -16.29 -10.69
CA ARG A 80 -12.07 -16.37 -9.21
C ARG A 80 -13.49 -16.55 -8.69
N SER A 81 -14.49 -15.99 -9.37
CA SER A 81 -15.90 -16.11 -9.01
C SER A 81 -16.44 -17.53 -9.23
N ASP A 82 -15.90 -18.28 -10.18
CA ASP A 82 -16.43 -19.59 -10.60
C ASP A 82 -15.59 -20.75 -10.10
N ALA A 83 -14.40 -20.48 -9.56
CA ALA A 83 -13.50 -21.51 -9.05
C ALA A 83 -14.19 -22.41 -8.00
N PRO A 84 -13.95 -23.74 -8.02
CA PRO A 84 -14.52 -24.68 -7.06
C PRO A 84 -14.02 -24.41 -5.65
N CYS A 85 -14.80 -24.81 -4.65
CA CYS A 85 -14.40 -24.78 -3.25
C CYS A 85 -13.32 -25.84 -2.98
N SER A 86 -12.19 -25.43 -2.43
CA SER A 86 -11.03 -26.29 -2.20
C SER A 86 -10.36 -26.06 -0.85
N GLY A 87 -10.97 -25.25 0.03
CA GLY A 87 -10.43 -24.92 1.34
C GLY A 87 -11.51 -24.84 2.43
N ILE A 88 -11.11 -25.19 3.65
CA ILE A 88 -12.01 -25.21 4.81
C ILE A 88 -12.58 -23.82 5.09
N VAL A 89 -11.75 -22.77 5.09
CA VAL A 89 -12.20 -21.39 5.34
C VAL A 89 -13.05 -20.86 4.18
N GLN A 90 -12.78 -21.29 2.93
CA GLN A 90 -13.69 -20.98 1.83
C GLN A 90 -15.11 -21.49 2.11
N ALA A 91 -15.23 -22.77 2.53
CA ALA A 91 -16.53 -23.37 2.88
C ALA A 91 -17.18 -22.72 4.11
N THR A 92 -16.37 -22.23 5.06
CA THR A 92 -16.88 -21.58 6.30
C THR A 92 -17.58 -20.25 6.01
N LEU A 93 -17.07 -19.49 5.03
CA LEU A 93 -17.48 -18.12 4.77
C LEU A 93 -18.57 -18.03 3.70
N PRO A 94 -19.66 -17.27 3.93
CA PRO A 94 -20.68 -17.04 2.92
C PRO A 94 -20.13 -16.20 1.77
N GLY A 95 -20.36 -16.64 0.55
CA GLY A 95 -20.01 -15.89 -0.66
C GLY A 95 -21.13 -14.95 -1.10
N GLN A 96 -20.82 -13.98 -1.94
CA GLN A 96 -21.81 -13.03 -2.48
C GLN A 96 -22.70 -13.64 -3.59
N ARG A 97 -22.13 -14.51 -4.43
CA ARG A 97 -22.80 -15.10 -5.60
C ARG A 97 -22.97 -16.60 -5.50
N LYS A 98 -22.28 -17.24 -4.57
CA LYS A 98 -22.29 -18.66 -4.29
C LYS A 98 -22.18 -18.90 -2.79
N GLU A 99 -22.43 -20.12 -2.30
CA GLU A 99 -22.46 -20.40 -0.86
C GLU A 99 -21.12 -20.29 -0.13
N TYR A 100 -20.03 -20.15 -0.86
CA TYR A 100 -18.68 -20.13 -0.31
C TYR A 100 -17.84 -18.99 -0.90
N GLN A 101 -16.78 -18.59 -0.22
CA GLN A 101 -15.85 -17.55 -0.66
C GLN A 101 -14.77 -18.12 -1.59
N SER A 102 -14.10 -17.23 -2.34
CA SER A 102 -12.86 -17.57 -3.04
C SER A 102 -11.67 -17.67 -2.07
N ASP A 103 -10.55 -18.18 -2.58
CA ASP A 103 -9.30 -18.36 -1.82
C ASP A 103 -8.73 -17.06 -1.24
N TRP A 104 -8.89 -15.93 -1.92
CA TRP A 104 -8.34 -14.64 -1.50
C TRP A 104 -9.02 -14.08 -0.23
N PRO A 105 -10.36 -13.95 -0.12
CA PRO A 105 -11.00 -13.60 1.14
C PRO A 105 -10.72 -14.63 2.25
N ALA A 106 -10.67 -15.93 1.93
CA ALA A 106 -10.32 -16.95 2.92
C ALA A 106 -8.93 -16.72 3.52
N ASP A 107 -7.92 -16.46 2.68
CA ASP A 107 -6.57 -16.09 3.09
C ASP A 107 -6.56 -14.81 3.94
N SER A 108 -7.36 -13.80 3.55
CA SER A 108 -7.45 -12.53 4.27
C SER A 108 -8.01 -12.67 5.69
N PHE A 109 -9.02 -13.51 5.89
CA PHE A 109 -9.54 -13.81 7.23
C PHE A 109 -8.55 -14.59 8.09
N LEU A 110 -7.81 -15.55 7.50
CA LEU A 110 -6.73 -16.26 8.20
C LEU A 110 -5.63 -15.30 8.64
N ARG A 111 -5.17 -14.44 7.72
CA ARG A 111 -4.19 -13.40 8.04
C ARG A 111 -4.67 -12.49 9.16
N TRP A 112 -5.94 -12.11 9.15
CA TRP A 112 -6.53 -11.30 10.19
C TRP A 112 -6.50 -12.01 11.54
N ALA A 113 -7.01 -13.25 11.61
CA ALA A 113 -7.05 -14.04 12.83
C ALA A 113 -5.66 -14.25 13.45
N VAL A 114 -4.63 -14.51 12.62
CA VAL A 114 -3.23 -14.61 13.07
C VAL A 114 -2.68 -13.26 13.52
N SER A 115 -2.95 -12.19 12.77
CA SER A 115 -2.39 -10.85 13.05
C SER A 115 -2.88 -10.28 14.38
N ILE A 116 -4.13 -10.54 14.76
CA ILE A 116 -4.69 -10.07 16.05
C ILE A 116 -4.57 -11.09 17.18
N GLY A 117 -3.98 -12.27 16.91
CA GLY A 117 -3.63 -13.26 17.90
C GLY A 117 -4.76 -14.23 18.30
N PHE A 118 -5.80 -14.38 17.48
CA PHE A 118 -6.82 -15.42 17.68
C PHE A 118 -6.37 -16.80 17.22
N LEU A 119 -5.48 -16.86 16.23
CA LEU A 119 -4.80 -18.07 15.81
C LEU A 119 -3.28 -17.94 16.01
N ASN A 120 -2.63 -19.03 16.40
CA ASN A 120 -1.19 -19.18 16.34
C ASN A 120 -0.82 -19.81 14.99
N TYR A 121 0.27 -19.34 14.40
CA TYR A 121 0.82 -19.89 13.17
C TYR A 121 2.20 -20.48 13.44
N ASP A 122 2.38 -21.76 13.15
CA ASP A 122 3.66 -22.44 13.16
C ASP A 122 4.28 -22.36 11.77
N ARG A 123 5.39 -21.61 11.65
CA ARG A 123 6.08 -21.36 10.39
C ARG A 123 6.75 -22.63 9.84
N ASP A 124 7.30 -23.45 10.72
CA ASP A 124 8.08 -24.63 10.32
C ASP A 124 7.18 -25.71 9.74
N LYS A 125 5.99 -25.86 10.28
CA LYS A 125 4.98 -26.82 9.85
C LYS A 125 3.95 -26.26 8.86
N ASP A 126 3.94 -24.96 8.64
CA ASP A 126 2.90 -24.24 7.86
C ASP A 126 1.48 -24.55 8.37
N THR A 127 1.27 -24.54 9.70
CA THR A 127 0.00 -24.89 10.34
C THR A 127 -0.55 -23.76 11.19
N CYS A 128 -1.88 -23.76 11.37
CA CYS A 128 -2.58 -22.90 12.31
C CYS A 128 -3.26 -23.71 13.40
N GLU A 129 -3.30 -23.14 14.59
CA GLU A 129 -4.03 -23.67 15.74
C GLU A 129 -4.72 -22.53 16.52
N LEU A 130 -5.69 -22.89 17.35
CA LEU A 130 -6.43 -21.95 18.17
C LEU A 130 -5.54 -21.40 19.30
N SER A 131 -5.51 -20.07 19.46
CA SER A 131 -4.87 -19.45 20.61
C SER A 131 -5.80 -19.44 21.83
N LYS A 132 -5.25 -19.16 23.02
CA LYS A 132 -6.06 -18.94 24.23
C LYS A 132 -7.06 -17.79 24.04
N LEU A 133 -6.63 -16.65 23.46
CA LEU A 133 -7.49 -15.50 23.18
C LEU A 133 -8.58 -15.83 22.16
N GLY A 134 -8.24 -16.64 21.14
CA GLY A 134 -9.20 -17.16 20.16
C GLY A 134 -10.25 -18.06 20.80
N LEU A 135 -9.86 -18.92 21.73
CA LEU A 135 -10.82 -19.75 22.49
C LEU A 135 -11.77 -18.89 23.33
N GLU A 136 -11.25 -17.93 24.09
CA GLU A 136 -12.06 -16.98 24.85
C GLU A 136 -13.07 -16.26 23.94
N TYR A 137 -12.62 -15.83 22.76
CA TYR A 137 -13.48 -15.16 21.77
C TYR A 137 -14.61 -16.06 21.26
N THR A 138 -14.33 -17.32 20.96
CA THR A 138 -15.33 -18.26 20.43
C THR A 138 -16.38 -18.63 21.47
N LEU A 139 -15.98 -18.73 22.75
CA LEU A 139 -16.88 -19.08 23.87
C LEU A 139 -17.72 -17.89 24.32
N SER A 140 -17.33 -16.65 24.04
CA SER A 140 -18.12 -15.47 24.41
C SER A 140 -19.44 -15.41 23.62
N LYS A 141 -20.52 -14.96 24.29
CA LYS A 141 -21.82 -14.77 23.62
C LYS A 141 -21.74 -13.59 22.65
N GLY A 142 -22.21 -13.79 21.41
CA GLY A 142 -22.27 -12.77 20.37
C GLY A 142 -23.00 -11.49 20.87
N GLY A 143 -22.37 -10.33 20.64
CA GLY A 143 -22.87 -9.02 21.07
C GLY A 143 -22.71 -8.70 22.57
N SER A 144 -22.17 -9.63 23.37
CA SER A 144 -21.95 -9.41 24.81
C SER A 144 -20.83 -8.39 25.08
N GLN A 145 -20.79 -7.87 26.32
CA GLN A 145 -19.69 -7.00 26.75
C GLN A 145 -18.35 -7.76 26.76
N GLU A 146 -18.37 -9.02 27.18
CA GLU A 146 -17.20 -9.91 27.16
C GLU A 146 -16.60 -10.03 25.76
N GLU A 147 -17.41 -10.29 24.74
CA GLU A 147 -16.95 -10.33 23.35
C GLU A 147 -16.33 -9.00 22.91
N LYS A 148 -16.97 -7.87 23.25
CA LYS A 148 -16.47 -6.53 22.94
C LYS A 148 -15.13 -6.25 23.62
N ASP A 149 -14.94 -6.70 24.85
CA ASP A 149 -13.70 -6.52 25.60
C ASP A 149 -12.56 -7.34 24.98
N ILE A 150 -12.84 -8.59 24.57
CA ILE A 150 -11.88 -9.44 23.86
C ILE A 150 -11.48 -8.83 22.52
N LEU A 151 -12.46 -8.39 21.71
CA LEU A 151 -12.22 -7.70 20.45
C LEU A 151 -11.44 -6.39 20.64
N THR A 152 -11.76 -5.63 21.69
CA THR A 152 -11.03 -4.41 22.04
C THR A 152 -9.56 -4.72 22.31
N LYS A 153 -9.27 -5.73 23.12
CA LYS A 153 -7.90 -6.18 23.41
C LYS A 153 -7.18 -6.61 22.14
N ALA A 154 -7.82 -7.40 21.28
CA ALA A 154 -7.25 -7.90 20.05
C ALA A 154 -6.97 -6.77 19.03
N LEU A 155 -7.95 -5.89 18.77
CA LEU A 155 -7.81 -4.80 17.79
C LEU A 155 -6.85 -3.70 18.27
N MET A 156 -6.81 -3.39 19.58
CA MET A 156 -5.87 -2.43 20.14
C MET A 156 -4.46 -2.99 20.30
N SER A 157 -4.28 -4.31 20.23
CA SER A 157 -2.95 -4.93 20.07
C SER A 157 -2.41 -4.84 18.64
N TYR A 158 -3.25 -4.55 17.65
CA TYR A 158 -2.91 -4.44 16.24
C TYR A 158 -2.49 -3.01 15.88
N PRO A 159 -1.19 -2.74 15.65
CA PRO A 159 -0.66 -1.37 15.52
C PRO A 159 -1.34 -0.52 14.45
N PRO A 160 -1.65 -1.02 13.22
CA PRO A 160 -2.29 -0.19 12.19
C PRO A 160 -3.65 0.36 12.59
N ALA A 161 -4.43 -0.36 13.41
CA ALA A 161 -5.69 0.15 13.94
C ALA A 161 -5.45 1.34 14.90
N CYS A 162 -4.40 1.25 15.74
CA CYS A 162 -4.00 2.34 16.63
C CYS A 162 -3.52 3.57 15.85
N ARG A 163 -2.77 3.37 14.75
CA ARG A 163 -2.34 4.46 13.88
C ARG A 163 -3.52 5.23 13.31
N ILE A 164 -4.51 4.54 12.75
CA ILE A 164 -5.71 5.16 12.18
C ILE A 164 -6.47 5.95 13.25
N LEU A 165 -6.69 5.37 14.43
CA LEU A 165 -7.36 6.08 15.53
C LEU A 165 -6.59 7.34 15.97
N ALA A 166 -5.26 7.26 16.08
CA ALA A 166 -4.42 8.38 16.45
C ALA A 166 -4.44 9.51 15.40
N LEU A 167 -4.41 9.17 14.11
CA LEU A 167 -4.53 10.14 13.03
C LEU A 167 -5.89 10.84 13.06
N LEU A 168 -6.96 10.09 13.25
CA LEU A 168 -8.31 10.66 13.35
C LEU A 168 -8.50 11.52 14.61
N ASP A 169 -7.81 11.22 15.71
CA ASP A 169 -7.84 12.06 16.91
C ASP A 169 -7.11 13.40 16.69
N THR A 170 -5.99 13.37 15.97
CA THR A 170 -5.16 14.56 15.72
C THR A 170 -5.72 15.41 14.59
N CYS A 171 -6.12 14.80 13.47
CA CYS A 171 -6.50 15.49 12.23
C CYS A 171 -8.03 15.60 12.04
N GLY A 172 -8.82 14.93 12.88
CA GLY A 172 -10.28 14.97 12.83
C GLY A 172 -10.87 14.09 11.73
N HIS A 173 -11.49 14.71 10.71
CA HIS A 173 -12.17 14.01 9.62
C HIS A 173 -11.23 13.78 8.44
N MET A 174 -10.90 12.52 8.16
CA MET A 174 -9.96 12.13 7.10
C MET A 174 -10.56 11.09 6.15
N THR A 175 -10.24 11.22 4.86
CA THR A 175 -10.55 10.21 3.84
C THR A 175 -9.63 9.00 3.95
N LYS A 176 -10.01 7.88 3.32
CA LYS A 176 -9.14 6.71 3.23
C LYS A 176 -7.78 7.01 2.58
N PHE A 177 -7.74 7.94 1.63
CA PHE A 177 -6.52 8.35 0.92
C PHE A 177 -5.59 9.17 1.82
N GLU A 178 -6.15 10.12 2.59
CA GLU A 178 -5.37 10.89 3.59
C GLU A 178 -4.78 9.99 4.68
N LEU A 179 -5.54 8.98 5.11
CA LEU A 179 -5.07 7.98 6.08
C LEU A 179 -4.04 7.02 5.45
N GLY A 180 -4.31 6.56 4.21
CA GLY A 180 -3.42 5.65 3.48
C GLY A 180 -2.05 6.24 3.21
N ALA A 181 -1.99 7.54 2.89
CA ALA A 181 -0.73 8.25 2.67
C ALA A 181 0.17 8.33 3.92
N GLN A 182 -0.38 8.07 5.11
CA GLN A 182 0.32 8.11 6.39
C GLN A 182 0.43 6.73 7.06
N LEU A 183 0.18 5.65 6.31
CA LEU A 183 0.19 4.27 6.82
C LEU A 183 1.25 3.43 6.10
N GLY A 184 2.13 2.79 6.87
CA GLY A 184 3.11 1.82 6.36
C GLY A 184 4.54 2.32 6.31
N PHE A 185 5.38 1.66 5.53
CA PHE A 185 6.81 1.96 5.42
C PHE A 185 7.10 2.96 4.30
N ILE A 186 7.94 3.95 4.62
CA ILE A 186 8.29 5.06 3.72
C ILE A 186 9.00 4.53 2.46
N GLY A 187 8.55 4.96 1.29
CA GLY A 187 9.19 4.66 0.01
C GLY A 187 9.06 3.20 -0.45
N GLU A 188 8.13 2.42 0.08
CA GLU A 188 7.93 1.02 -0.30
C GLU A 188 6.67 0.80 -1.15
N ALA A 189 6.78 0.02 -2.22
CA ALA A 189 5.68 -0.33 -3.13
C ALA A 189 4.53 -1.12 -2.46
N GLY A 190 4.77 -1.68 -1.28
CA GLY A 190 3.75 -2.32 -0.44
C GLY A 190 2.80 -1.35 0.26
N PHE A 191 3.10 -0.04 0.23
CA PHE A 191 2.40 1.00 1.00
C PHE A 191 2.13 2.26 0.17
N THR A 192 1.60 2.07 -1.03
CA THR A 192 1.17 3.17 -1.89
C THR A 192 -0.22 3.66 -1.50
N SER A 193 -0.46 4.96 -1.64
CA SER A 193 -1.77 5.61 -1.57
C SER A 193 -1.97 6.47 -2.81
N ILE A 194 -3.21 6.62 -3.23
CA ILE A 194 -3.52 7.45 -4.38
C ILE A 194 -3.67 8.91 -3.95
N PRO A 195 -3.00 9.85 -4.63
CA PRO A 195 -3.14 11.26 -4.32
C PRO A 195 -4.58 11.74 -4.46
N GLN A 196 -5.11 12.30 -3.37
CA GLN A 196 -6.50 12.73 -3.30
C GLN A 196 -6.92 13.73 -4.41
N PRO A 197 -6.07 14.68 -4.86
CA PRO A 197 -6.42 15.56 -5.97
C PRO A 197 -6.83 14.82 -7.24
N MET A 198 -6.18 13.71 -7.57
CA MET A 198 -6.49 12.91 -8.77
C MET A 198 -7.87 12.27 -8.67
N ILE A 199 -8.25 11.83 -7.46
CA ILE A 199 -9.58 11.24 -7.21
C ILE A 199 -10.66 12.31 -7.39
N ILE A 200 -10.47 13.50 -6.84
CA ILE A 200 -11.45 14.60 -6.92
C ILE A 200 -11.63 15.06 -8.36
N GLN A 201 -10.52 15.23 -9.11
CA GLN A 201 -10.61 15.56 -10.53
C GLN A 201 -11.39 14.49 -11.30
N GLY A 202 -11.03 13.22 -11.18
CA GLY A 202 -11.69 12.13 -11.89
C GLY A 202 -13.18 12.01 -11.54
N LEU A 203 -13.55 12.19 -10.27
CA LEU A 203 -14.95 12.19 -9.83
C LEU A 203 -15.75 13.36 -10.41
N SER A 204 -15.18 14.57 -10.40
CA SER A 204 -15.85 15.78 -10.91
C SER A 204 -16.07 15.74 -12.42
N GLU A 205 -15.22 15.02 -13.15
CA GLU A 205 -15.36 14.84 -14.61
C GLU A 205 -16.31 13.69 -14.99
N THR A 206 -16.75 12.88 -14.01
CA THR A 206 -17.55 11.68 -14.22
C THR A 206 -19.00 11.88 -13.78
N ASN A 207 -19.96 11.86 -14.73
CA ASN A 207 -21.39 12.08 -14.45
C ASN A 207 -22.16 10.81 -14.09
N SER A 208 -21.63 9.62 -14.43
CA SER A 208 -22.30 8.33 -14.22
C SER A 208 -21.97 7.77 -12.82
N LEU A 209 -22.99 7.48 -12.01
CA LEU A 209 -22.83 6.82 -10.71
C LEU A 209 -22.05 5.49 -10.78
N LYS A 210 -22.27 4.73 -11.86
CA LYS A 210 -21.57 3.46 -12.11
C LYS A 210 -20.08 3.68 -12.37
N GLU A 211 -19.73 4.66 -13.18
CA GLU A 211 -18.33 4.99 -13.48
C GLU A 211 -17.64 5.60 -12.28
N ARG A 212 -18.31 6.46 -11.51
CA ARG A 212 -17.81 6.98 -10.24
C ARG A 212 -17.49 5.86 -9.24
N GLY A 213 -18.43 4.90 -9.09
CA GLY A 213 -18.21 3.71 -8.25
C GLY A 213 -17.01 2.89 -8.72
N LYS A 214 -16.89 2.69 -10.04
CA LYS A 214 -15.74 1.99 -10.65
C LYS A 214 -14.43 2.76 -10.43
N LEU A 215 -14.42 4.08 -10.62
CA LEU A 215 -13.25 4.91 -10.36
C LEU A 215 -12.76 4.74 -8.92
N LEU A 216 -13.64 4.88 -7.93
CA LEU A 216 -13.31 4.74 -6.50
C LEU A 216 -12.85 3.33 -6.12
N GLN A 217 -13.29 2.30 -6.82
CA GLN A 217 -12.94 0.91 -6.59
C GLN A 217 -11.63 0.52 -7.27
N ASP A 218 -11.45 0.95 -8.52
CA ASP A 218 -10.29 0.62 -9.34
C ASP A 218 -9.06 1.50 -9.00
N THR A 219 -9.30 2.63 -8.30
CA THR A 219 -8.27 3.61 -7.97
C THR A 219 -8.00 3.59 -6.47
N GLU A 220 -7.30 2.56 -6.01
CA GLU A 220 -6.86 2.39 -4.62
C GLU A 220 -5.42 1.90 -4.59
N GLY A 221 -4.57 2.59 -3.87
CA GLY A 221 -3.26 2.09 -3.49
C GLY A 221 -3.35 0.96 -2.44
N THR A 222 -2.24 0.34 -2.16
CA THR A 222 -2.21 -0.78 -1.21
C THR A 222 -2.57 -0.33 0.20
N SER A 223 -2.08 0.84 0.65
CA SER A 223 -2.42 1.41 1.96
C SER A 223 -3.88 1.82 2.06
N ASP A 224 -4.49 2.33 0.98
CA ASP A 224 -5.91 2.70 0.95
C ASP A 224 -6.82 1.49 1.20
N LYS A 225 -6.43 0.33 0.66
CA LYS A 225 -7.13 -0.95 0.89
C LYS A 225 -7.01 -1.41 2.35
N TYR A 226 -5.82 -1.26 2.98
CA TYR A 226 -5.65 -1.54 4.41
C TYR A 226 -6.53 -0.62 5.25
N VAL A 227 -6.50 0.69 4.99
CA VAL A 227 -7.35 1.66 5.71
C VAL A 227 -8.82 1.30 5.60
N ARG A 228 -9.32 1.03 4.39
CA ARG A 228 -10.72 0.65 4.16
C ARG A 228 -11.12 -0.58 4.97
N THR A 229 -10.25 -1.58 5.01
CA THR A 229 -10.48 -2.82 5.76
C THR A 229 -10.49 -2.57 7.26
N ILE A 230 -9.48 -1.90 7.79
CA ILE A 230 -9.37 -1.60 9.23
C ILE A 230 -10.51 -0.69 9.68
N CYS A 231 -10.83 0.37 8.92
CA CYS A 231 -11.95 1.26 9.25
C CYS A 231 -13.30 0.54 9.24
N SER A 232 -13.47 -0.52 8.44
CA SER A 232 -14.66 -1.37 8.51
C SER A 232 -14.81 -2.05 9.88
N TRP A 233 -13.71 -2.55 10.47
CA TRP A 233 -13.72 -3.14 11.80
C TRP A 233 -14.02 -2.10 12.88
N LEU A 234 -13.30 -0.96 12.83
CA LEU A 234 -13.46 0.13 13.78
C LEU A 234 -14.89 0.70 13.78
N LYS A 235 -15.53 0.73 12.59
CA LYS A 235 -16.93 1.14 12.42
C LYS A 235 -17.89 0.14 13.07
N GLN A 236 -17.69 -1.17 12.87
CA GLN A 236 -18.50 -2.22 13.49
C GLN A 236 -18.37 -2.21 15.03
N MET A 237 -17.19 -1.83 15.55
CA MET A 237 -16.96 -1.61 16.98
C MET A 237 -17.56 -0.29 17.50
N GLY A 238 -18.07 0.58 16.62
CA GLY A 238 -18.58 1.90 16.99
C GLY A 238 -17.50 2.92 17.37
N TRP A 239 -16.23 2.68 17.05
CA TRP A 239 -15.11 3.58 17.39
C TRP A 239 -14.93 4.70 16.38
N VAL A 240 -15.31 4.47 15.14
CA VAL A 240 -15.33 5.47 14.07
C VAL A 240 -16.70 5.51 13.42
N GLN A 241 -17.07 6.67 12.91
CA GLN A 241 -18.19 6.86 12.00
C GLN A 241 -17.67 7.16 10.61
N GLN A 242 -18.36 6.65 9.60
CA GLN A 242 -18.10 6.93 8.19
C GLN A 242 -19.02 8.06 7.73
N LEU A 243 -18.43 9.09 7.16
CA LEU A 243 -19.11 10.28 6.67
C LEU A 243 -18.63 10.61 5.25
N GLU A 244 -19.35 11.46 4.56
CA GLU A 244 -18.85 12.06 3.32
C GLU A 244 -17.98 13.28 3.63
N LYS A 245 -16.85 13.43 2.92
CA LYS A 245 -16.01 14.63 2.98
C LYS A 245 -16.02 15.32 1.64
N GLU A 246 -16.50 16.55 1.62
CA GLU A 246 -16.42 17.43 0.45
C GLU A 246 -15.01 18.03 0.36
N ILE A 247 -14.44 18.01 -0.83
CA ILE A 247 -13.07 18.45 -1.08
C ILE A 247 -13.06 19.25 -2.37
N THR A 248 -12.42 20.41 -2.28
CA THR A 248 -12.17 21.29 -3.40
C THR A 248 -10.68 21.35 -3.68
N ILE A 249 -10.29 21.17 -4.93
CA ILE A 249 -8.93 21.32 -5.42
C ILE A 249 -8.88 22.30 -6.57
N LYS A 250 -7.72 22.91 -6.79
CA LYS A 250 -7.49 23.82 -7.91
C LYS A 250 -6.35 23.30 -8.77
N ILE A 251 -6.58 23.18 -10.08
CA ILE A 251 -5.57 22.81 -11.07
C ILE A 251 -5.59 23.89 -12.16
N GLY A 252 -4.52 24.67 -12.24
CA GLY A 252 -4.48 25.84 -13.09
C GLY A 252 -5.58 26.84 -12.70
N ASN A 253 -6.38 27.26 -13.66
CA ASN A 253 -7.50 28.15 -13.47
C ASN A 253 -8.84 27.43 -13.22
N LYS A 254 -8.83 26.10 -13.14
CA LYS A 254 -10.05 25.30 -12.91
C LYS A 254 -10.13 24.85 -11.46
N GLU A 255 -11.34 24.89 -10.92
CA GLU A 255 -11.67 24.38 -9.59
C GLU A 255 -12.53 23.10 -9.75
N TYR A 256 -12.18 22.07 -8.99
CA TYR A 256 -12.86 20.79 -8.97
C TYR A 256 -13.34 20.53 -7.56
N THR A 257 -14.63 20.26 -7.39
CA THR A 257 -15.22 19.95 -6.09
C THR A 257 -15.99 18.65 -6.18
N ASP A 258 -15.72 17.73 -5.27
CA ASP A 258 -16.47 16.47 -5.18
C ASP A 258 -16.43 15.90 -3.75
N ARG A 259 -17.16 14.78 -3.52
CA ARG A 259 -17.32 14.14 -2.23
C ARG A 259 -16.73 12.73 -2.22
N ILE A 260 -15.99 12.42 -1.17
CA ILE A 260 -15.47 11.08 -0.90
C ILE A 260 -16.26 10.48 0.26
N GLY A 261 -17.06 9.43 -0.04
CA GLY A 261 -17.91 8.75 0.95
C GLY A 261 -17.15 7.82 1.91
N GLN A 262 -15.88 7.51 1.62
CA GLN A 262 -15.01 6.74 2.52
C GLN A 262 -14.09 7.70 3.28
N ALA A 263 -14.70 8.55 4.10
CA ALA A 263 -14.04 9.39 5.07
C ALA A 263 -14.52 9.03 6.48
N TYR A 264 -13.66 9.20 7.47
CA TYR A 264 -13.86 8.67 8.81
C TYR A 264 -13.57 9.72 9.87
N GLN A 265 -14.27 9.63 10.99
CA GLN A 265 -14.10 10.48 12.16
C GLN A 265 -14.24 9.63 13.42
N LEU A 266 -13.50 9.97 14.48
CA LEU A 266 -13.63 9.30 15.78
C LEU A 266 -14.98 9.60 16.44
N THR A 267 -15.58 8.56 17.04
CA THR A 267 -16.68 8.72 18.01
C THR A 267 -16.13 9.03 19.41
N LEU A 268 -16.99 9.41 20.33
CA LEU A 268 -16.62 9.55 21.75
C LEU A 268 -16.07 8.23 22.33
N LEU A 269 -16.67 7.09 21.93
CA LEU A 269 -16.19 5.78 22.30
C LEU A 269 -14.78 5.54 21.75
N GLY A 270 -14.54 5.85 20.45
CA GLY A 270 -13.22 5.73 19.82
C GLY A 270 -12.14 6.53 20.52
N LYS A 271 -12.44 7.76 20.94
CA LYS A 271 -11.52 8.59 21.76
C LYS A 271 -11.19 7.94 23.11
N THR A 272 -12.17 7.28 23.72
CA THR A 272 -11.96 6.56 24.98
C THR A 272 -11.09 5.32 24.77
N ILE A 273 -11.37 4.54 23.73
CA ILE A 273 -10.62 3.32 23.39
C ILE A 273 -9.16 3.64 23.00
N LEU A 274 -8.90 4.76 22.31
CA LEU A 274 -7.54 5.17 21.98
C LEU A 274 -6.62 5.30 23.20
N LYS A 275 -7.18 5.57 24.40
CA LYS A 275 -6.40 5.61 25.66
C LYS A 275 -5.77 4.27 26.03
N TYR A 276 -6.26 3.15 25.53
CA TYR A 276 -5.60 1.85 25.67
C TYR A 276 -4.32 1.72 24.82
N SER A 277 -4.15 2.54 23.77
CA SER A 277 -2.90 2.60 23.02
C SER A 277 -1.85 3.43 23.73
N THR A 278 -2.24 4.59 24.28
CA THR A 278 -1.28 5.53 24.91
C THR A 278 -1.06 5.26 26.40
N GLY A 279 -2.02 4.60 27.05
CA GLY A 279 -2.04 4.38 28.50
C GLY A 279 -2.47 5.63 29.27
N SER A 280 -3.05 5.44 30.43
CA SER A 280 -3.37 6.50 31.40
C SER A 280 -3.57 5.88 32.79
N SER A 281 -3.82 6.71 33.82
CA SER A 281 -4.12 6.20 35.17
C SER A 281 -5.32 5.24 35.24
N LYS A 282 -6.29 5.40 34.33
CA LYS A 282 -7.50 4.56 34.25
C LYS A 282 -7.45 3.48 33.16
N PHE A 283 -6.56 3.62 32.17
CA PHE A 283 -6.49 2.74 31.01
C PHE A 283 -5.08 2.14 30.91
N LYS A 284 -4.94 0.87 31.28
CA LYS A 284 -3.68 0.16 31.12
C LYS A 284 -3.38 -0.01 29.63
N ARG A 285 -2.16 0.34 29.21
CA ARG A 285 -1.72 0.16 27.83
C ARG A 285 -1.80 -1.31 27.43
N ILE A 286 -2.37 -1.57 26.24
CA ILE A 286 -2.41 -2.90 25.65
C ILE A 286 -1.11 -3.11 24.85
N PRO A 287 -0.35 -4.20 25.10
CA PRO A 287 0.84 -4.52 24.33
C PRO A 287 0.56 -4.64 22.83
N LYS A 288 1.49 -4.19 22.01
CA LYS A 288 1.38 -4.25 20.54
C LYS A 288 1.88 -5.59 20.02
N ARG A 289 1.04 -6.26 19.23
CA ARG A 289 1.41 -7.49 18.54
C ARG A 289 2.04 -7.14 17.20
N ILE A 290 3.32 -7.43 17.05
CA ILE A 290 4.05 -7.30 15.79
C ILE A 290 4.52 -8.68 15.37
N LEU A 291 4.23 -9.03 14.13
CA LEU A 291 4.75 -10.23 13.51
C LEU A 291 5.94 -9.83 12.62
N TRP A 292 6.98 -10.64 12.60
CA TRP A 292 8.17 -10.39 11.78
C TRP A 292 7.82 -10.15 10.30
N ASP A 293 6.85 -10.91 9.76
CA ASP A 293 6.35 -10.77 8.39
C ASP A 293 5.74 -9.39 8.09
N MET A 294 5.24 -8.69 9.10
CA MET A 294 4.62 -7.37 8.98
C MET A 294 5.62 -6.29 8.59
N LEU A 295 6.90 -6.50 8.91
CA LEU A 295 7.94 -5.48 8.79
C LEU A 295 8.44 -5.24 7.35
N ALA A 296 8.09 -6.08 6.39
CA ALA A 296 8.24 -5.82 4.95
C ALA A 296 7.32 -6.75 4.14
N THR A 297 6.74 -6.27 3.02
CA THR A 297 5.71 -7.02 2.28
C THR A 297 6.12 -7.43 0.87
N LYS A 298 6.47 -6.48 0.00
CA LYS A 298 6.68 -6.70 -1.44
C LYS A 298 8.15 -6.75 -1.89
N ALA A 299 9.09 -6.26 -1.08
CA ALA A 299 10.50 -6.25 -1.45
C ALA A 299 11.04 -7.66 -1.73
N THR A 300 11.95 -7.79 -2.68
CA THR A 300 12.60 -9.07 -3.02
C THR A 300 13.52 -9.54 -1.90
N ASP A 301 14.13 -8.61 -1.17
CA ASP A 301 14.98 -8.81 0.02
C ASP A 301 14.23 -8.53 1.33
N ARG A 302 12.92 -8.77 1.34
CA ARG A 302 12.06 -8.49 2.51
C ARG A 302 12.57 -9.10 3.82
N ASP A 303 13.23 -10.25 3.77
CA ASP A 303 13.77 -10.92 4.96
C ASP A 303 14.92 -10.11 5.57
N TYR A 304 15.76 -9.49 4.74
CA TYR A 304 16.78 -8.53 5.19
C TYR A 304 16.12 -7.32 5.88
N LEU A 305 15.14 -6.70 5.24
CA LEU A 305 14.42 -5.54 5.79
C LEU A 305 13.71 -5.88 7.12
N ARG A 306 13.10 -7.05 7.21
CA ARG A 306 12.43 -7.55 8.43
C ARG A 306 13.42 -7.74 9.57
N ASN A 307 14.59 -8.34 9.30
CA ASN A 307 15.64 -8.53 10.32
C ASN A 307 16.18 -7.20 10.81
N ARG A 308 16.54 -6.29 9.90
CA ARG A 308 16.99 -4.94 10.23
C ARG A 308 16.01 -4.23 11.16
N ARG A 309 14.74 -4.16 10.76
CA ARG A 309 13.67 -3.50 11.52
C ARG A 309 13.41 -4.17 12.86
N THR A 310 13.48 -5.49 12.93
CA THR A 310 13.37 -6.22 14.20
C THR A 310 14.48 -5.83 15.16
N HIS A 311 15.73 -5.75 14.69
CA HIS A 311 16.85 -5.31 15.53
C HIS A 311 16.68 -3.87 16.03
N ILE A 312 16.22 -2.95 15.16
CA ILE A 312 15.96 -1.55 15.55
C ILE A 312 14.84 -1.49 16.59
N ILE A 313 13.72 -2.15 16.37
CA ILE A 313 12.58 -2.17 17.30
C ILE A 313 13.03 -2.68 18.67
N ASN A 314 13.69 -3.83 18.73
CA ASN A 314 14.14 -4.44 19.98
C ASN A 314 15.14 -3.54 20.73
N PHE A 315 16.02 -2.84 20.01
CA PHE A 315 17.00 -1.94 20.60
C PHE A 315 16.37 -0.65 21.16
N LEU A 316 15.29 -0.16 20.53
CA LEU A 316 14.57 1.05 20.95
C LEU A 316 13.55 0.83 22.08
N GLN A 317 13.20 -0.41 22.44
CA GLN A 317 12.18 -0.66 23.46
C GLN A 317 12.60 -0.25 24.89
N ASN A 318 13.87 -0.34 25.23
CA ASN A 318 14.31 -0.24 26.64
C ASN A 318 14.72 1.18 27.01
N THR A 319 15.48 1.85 26.15
CA THR A 319 16.10 3.14 26.45
C THR A 319 16.03 4.07 25.23
N TYR A 320 16.18 5.38 25.47
CA TYR A 320 16.37 6.34 24.39
C TYR A 320 17.73 6.09 23.72
N LYS A 321 17.71 6.04 22.38
CA LYS A 321 18.88 5.81 21.54
C LYS A 321 18.94 6.81 20.40
N THR A 322 20.13 7.31 20.08
CA THR A 322 20.35 8.12 18.89
C THR A 322 20.41 7.24 17.63
N PRO A 323 20.20 7.79 16.43
CA PRO A 323 20.36 7.04 15.18
C PRO A 323 21.77 6.44 15.04
N GLU A 324 22.81 7.12 15.53
CA GLU A 324 24.20 6.62 15.50
C GLU A 324 24.38 5.40 16.41
N GLU A 325 23.78 5.39 17.62
CA GLU A 325 23.79 4.21 18.49
C GLU A 325 23.04 3.03 17.86
N VAL A 326 21.92 3.31 17.17
CA VAL A 326 21.18 2.28 16.42
C VAL A 326 22.03 1.72 15.29
N LEU A 327 22.75 2.58 14.55
CA LEU A 327 23.64 2.17 13.48
C LEU A 327 24.75 1.24 14.01
N THR A 328 25.45 1.65 15.07
CA THR A 328 26.47 0.81 15.72
C THR A 328 25.91 -0.54 16.19
N HIS A 329 24.67 -0.55 16.69
CA HIS A 329 24.01 -1.80 17.06
C HIS A 329 23.76 -2.69 15.82
N LEU A 330 23.30 -2.14 14.70
CA LEU A 330 23.09 -2.87 13.44
C LEU A 330 24.41 -3.43 12.89
N GLU A 331 25.49 -2.64 12.90
CA GLU A 331 26.84 -3.09 12.52
C GLU A 331 27.30 -4.30 13.34
N SER A 332 27.02 -4.30 14.66
CA SER A 332 27.30 -5.45 15.54
C SER A 332 26.53 -6.72 15.18
N LYS A 333 25.47 -6.59 14.38
CA LYS A 333 24.65 -7.68 13.82
C LYS A 333 25.01 -8.02 12.36
N GLY A 334 26.06 -7.38 11.83
CA GLY A 334 26.47 -7.56 10.42
C GLY A 334 25.53 -6.88 9.41
N ILE A 335 24.76 -5.87 9.83
CA ILE A 335 23.85 -5.08 9.01
C ILE A 335 24.46 -3.69 8.83
N ASP A 336 24.87 -3.39 7.59
CA ASP A 336 25.47 -2.11 7.22
C ASP A 336 24.41 -1.19 6.60
N GLU A 337 24.17 0.00 7.21
CA GLU A 337 23.13 0.94 6.85
C GLU A 337 23.58 2.40 6.92
N SER A 338 22.76 3.31 6.38
CA SER A 338 22.92 4.75 6.55
C SER A 338 22.05 5.30 7.69
N ILE A 339 22.43 6.46 8.21
CA ILE A 339 21.63 7.18 9.21
C ILE A 339 20.24 7.52 8.67
N GLU A 340 20.16 7.93 7.41
CA GLU A 340 18.90 8.27 6.75
C GLU A 340 17.95 7.07 6.71
N THR A 341 18.48 5.87 6.43
CA THR A 341 17.70 4.62 6.45
C THR A 341 17.16 4.32 7.85
N VAL A 342 17.97 4.49 8.88
CA VAL A 342 17.57 4.30 10.28
C VAL A 342 16.46 5.28 10.67
N ILE A 343 16.60 6.55 10.30
CA ILE A 343 15.58 7.59 10.56
C ILE A 343 14.26 7.26 9.87
N ASP A 344 14.29 6.87 8.59
CA ASP A 344 13.10 6.46 7.84
C ASP A 344 12.40 5.24 8.46
N ASP A 345 13.17 4.25 8.92
CA ASP A 345 12.60 3.10 9.61
C ASP A 345 11.94 3.51 10.94
N ILE A 346 12.58 4.38 11.75
CA ILE A 346 12.02 4.88 13.01
C ILE A 346 10.70 5.65 12.74
N GLN A 347 10.66 6.50 11.72
CA GLN A 347 9.45 7.21 11.34
C GLN A 347 8.39 6.24 10.81
N SER A 348 8.79 5.21 10.06
CA SER A 348 7.89 4.16 9.58
C SER A 348 7.27 3.37 10.73
N PHE A 349 7.97 3.19 11.85
CA PHE A 349 7.38 2.56 13.03
C PHE A 349 6.20 3.38 13.60
N GLN A 350 6.25 4.71 13.55
CA GLN A 350 5.08 5.54 13.87
C GLN A 350 3.95 5.32 12.85
N ASN A 351 4.29 5.23 11.56
CA ASN A 351 3.31 5.05 10.50
C ASN A 351 2.63 3.67 10.54
N ILE A 352 3.29 2.64 11.06
CA ILE A 352 2.65 1.34 11.30
C ILE A 352 1.87 1.29 12.62
N GLY A 353 1.95 2.30 13.48
CA GLY A 353 1.15 2.46 14.68
C GLY A 353 1.86 2.18 16.01
N LEU A 354 3.18 2.20 16.03
CA LEU A 354 3.95 2.21 17.27
C LEU A 354 4.05 3.63 17.85
N THR A 355 4.08 3.73 19.15
CA THR A 355 4.31 4.98 19.87
C THR A 355 5.81 5.21 20.01
N VAL A 356 6.38 6.07 19.17
CA VAL A 356 7.78 6.47 19.26
C VAL A 356 7.87 7.83 19.94
N SER A 357 8.63 7.91 21.02
CA SER A 357 8.95 9.16 21.70
C SER A 357 10.33 9.65 21.28
N GLN A 358 10.46 10.96 21.07
CA GLN A 358 11.74 11.61 20.73
C GLN A 358 12.14 12.59 21.83
N GLN A 359 13.40 12.52 22.27
CA GLN A 359 14.01 13.46 23.21
C GLN A 359 15.45 13.75 22.79
N ASN A 360 15.80 14.98 22.57
CA ASN A 360 17.18 15.41 22.25
C ASN A 360 17.88 14.56 21.17
N LYS A 361 17.22 14.36 20.03
CA LYS A 361 17.66 13.51 18.90
C LYS A 361 17.72 12.00 19.19
N SER A 362 17.29 11.56 20.37
CA SER A 362 17.19 10.13 20.72
C SER A 362 15.73 9.68 20.64
N TYR A 363 15.53 8.41 20.30
CA TYR A 363 14.22 7.80 20.08
C TYR A 363 14.02 6.62 21.01
N LYS A 364 12.77 6.40 21.41
CA LYS A 364 12.37 5.23 22.21
C LYS A 364 10.98 4.76 21.77
N ILE A 365 10.80 3.45 21.65
CA ILE A 365 9.50 2.83 21.50
C ILE A 365 8.88 2.67 22.89
N MET A 366 7.70 3.25 23.05
CA MET A 366 6.97 3.33 24.33
C MET A 366 6.02 2.15 24.53
N ASP A 367 5.80 1.35 23.51
CA ASP A 367 4.89 0.20 23.55
C ASP A 367 5.62 -1.06 24.02
N ASP A 368 4.95 -1.87 24.85
CA ASP A 368 5.34 -3.26 25.06
C ASP A 368 5.01 -4.04 23.78
N ILE A 369 5.99 -4.75 23.22
CA ILE A 369 5.84 -5.50 21.97
C ILE A 369 5.81 -7.00 22.28
N VAL A 370 4.86 -7.69 21.68
CA VAL A 370 4.71 -9.14 21.75
C VAL A 370 4.68 -9.76 20.36
N GLY A 371 5.18 -10.98 20.24
CA GLY A 371 5.15 -11.76 18.99
C GLY A 371 6.26 -11.45 17.98
N LEU A 372 7.13 -10.47 18.26
CA LEU A 372 8.23 -10.11 17.37
C LEU A 372 9.47 -10.98 17.65
N GLN A 373 9.72 -11.93 16.76
CA GLN A 373 10.89 -12.80 16.80
C GLN A 373 11.40 -13.02 15.37
N ILE A 374 12.70 -12.97 15.18
CA ILE A 374 13.32 -13.39 13.91
C ILE A 374 13.26 -14.91 13.86
N PRO A 375 12.70 -15.52 12.78
CA PRO A 375 12.71 -16.96 12.60
C PRO A 375 14.15 -17.51 12.62
N GLN A 376 14.35 -18.69 13.20
CA GLN A 376 15.69 -19.25 13.39
C GLN A 376 16.44 -19.43 12.07
N ASP A 377 15.75 -19.96 11.04
CA ASP A 377 16.32 -20.12 9.70
C ASP A 377 16.74 -18.80 9.03
N LYS A 378 16.16 -17.66 9.46
CA LYS A 378 16.48 -16.31 8.97
C LYS A 378 17.48 -15.56 9.84
N SER A 379 17.71 -15.99 11.08
CA SER A 379 18.74 -15.44 11.96
C SER A 379 20.13 -15.97 11.65
N GLU A 380 20.22 -17.17 11.11
CA GLU A 380 21.49 -17.86 10.79
C GLU A 380 21.98 -17.59 9.36
N GLN A 381 21.12 -17.10 8.47
CA GLN A 381 21.46 -16.77 7.09
C GLN A 381 22.08 -15.38 6.98
N LYS A 382 23.17 -15.26 6.21
CA LYS A 382 23.62 -13.94 5.72
C LYS A 382 22.65 -13.45 4.66
N LEU A 383 21.73 -12.57 5.06
CA LEU A 383 20.79 -11.93 4.15
C LEU A 383 21.45 -10.72 3.49
N GLU A 384 21.23 -10.53 2.19
CA GLU A 384 21.81 -9.44 1.41
C GLU A 384 20.73 -8.52 0.88
N LYS A 385 21.10 -7.24 0.67
CA LYS A 385 20.26 -6.25 0.03
C LYS A 385 20.07 -6.58 -1.45
N SER A 386 18.88 -6.37 -1.95
CA SER A 386 18.64 -6.40 -3.39
C SER A 386 19.30 -5.20 -4.09
N SER A 387 19.50 -5.29 -5.39
CA SER A 387 20.01 -4.17 -6.19
C SER A 387 19.12 -2.92 -6.07
N ILE A 388 17.81 -3.10 -5.99
CA ILE A 388 16.85 -2.00 -5.80
C ILE A 388 17.01 -1.37 -4.42
N THR A 389 17.18 -2.15 -3.36
CA THR A 389 17.40 -1.62 -2.00
C THR A 389 18.71 -0.85 -1.94
N LEU A 390 19.80 -1.37 -2.52
CA LEU A 390 21.07 -0.66 -2.61
C LEU A 390 20.93 0.68 -3.36
N LEU A 391 20.23 0.68 -4.49
CA LEU A 391 19.94 1.90 -5.25
C LEU A 391 19.14 2.92 -4.43
N LYS A 392 18.09 2.45 -3.73
CA LYS A 392 17.28 3.31 -2.85
C LYS A 392 18.11 3.93 -1.73
N ASP A 393 19.04 3.18 -1.14
CA ASP A 393 19.94 3.68 -0.09
C ASP A 393 20.88 4.77 -0.63
N GLN A 394 21.41 4.60 -1.83
CA GLN A 394 22.24 5.61 -2.50
C GLN A 394 21.44 6.90 -2.77
N ILE A 395 20.27 6.78 -3.38
CA ILE A 395 19.44 7.94 -3.71
C ILE A 395 18.91 8.61 -2.43
N ARG A 396 18.53 7.86 -1.40
CA ARG A 396 18.12 8.40 -0.09
C ARG A 396 19.16 9.36 0.49
N GLN A 397 20.45 9.01 0.38
CA GLN A 397 21.53 9.88 0.85
C GLN A 397 21.65 11.18 0.03
N CYS A 398 21.22 11.19 -1.22
CA CYS A 398 21.20 12.38 -2.07
C CYS A 398 19.99 13.28 -1.77
N LEU A 399 18.85 12.72 -1.39
CA LEU A 399 17.62 13.47 -1.15
C LEU A 399 17.63 14.11 0.25
N LYS A 400 17.85 15.42 0.31
CA LYS A 400 17.82 16.20 1.58
C LYS A 400 16.57 17.07 1.71
N HIS A 401 15.90 17.39 0.61
CA HIS A 401 14.75 18.28 0.54
C HIS A 401 13.50 17.61 -0.02
N VAL A 402 13.65 16.58 -0.83
CA VAL A 402 12.55 15.75 -1.37
C VAL A 402 12.17 14.68 -0.36
N ASN A 403 10.88 14.47 -0.15
CA ASN A 403 10.38 13.46 0.77
C ASN A 403 10.73 12.05 0.28
N HIS A 404 11.29 11.22 1.16
CA HIS A 404 11.73 9.85 0.87
C HIS A 404 10.58 8.90 0.49
N LYS A 405 9.30 9.29 0.67
CA LYS A 405 8.16 8.52 0.15
C LYS A 405 8.26 8.27 -1.37
N TYR A 406 8.91 9.17 -2.10
CA TYR A 406 9.07 9.06 -3.56
C TYR A 406 10.15 8.08 -4.00
N LEU A 407 10.94 7.52 -3.07
CA LEU A 407 11.83 6.39 -3.37
C LEU A 407 11.06 5.16 -3.90
N VAL A 408 9.75 5.11 -3.68
CA VAL A 408 8.86 4.11 -4.30
C VAL A 408 8.91 4.11 -5.82
N LEU A 409 9.25 5.23 -6.46
CA LEU A 409 9.40 5.32 -7.92
C LEU A 409 10.50 4.39 -8.45
N LEU A 410 11.51 4.07 -7.62
CA LEU A 410 12.56 3.11 -7.97
C LEU A 410 12.05 1.67 -7.98
N ASP A 411 11.12 1.31 -7.10
CA ASP A 411 10.45 0.00 -7.15
C ASP A 411 9.50 -0.08 -8.36
N LEU A 412 8.62 0.92 -8.50
CA LEU A 412 7.53 0.91 -9.48
C LEU A 412 8.03 1.03 -10.92
N GLY A 413 9.11 1.78 -11.16
CA GLY A 413 9.69 1.95 -12.50
C GLY A 413 10.22 0.66 -13.11
N PHE A 414 10.57 -0.33 -12.28
CA PHE A 414 11.03 -1.65 -12.69
C PHE A 414 9.98 -2.76 -12.51
N ASP A 415 8.80 -2.42 -11.99
CA ASP A 415 7.67 -3.36 -11.84
C ASP A 415 6.73 -3.25 -13.04
N GLY A 416 6.87 -4.14 -14.02
CA GLY A 416 6.02 -4.18 -15.23
C GLY A 416 4.54 -4.52 -14.97
N THR A 417 4.08 -4.58 -13.72
CA THR A 417 2.68 -4.87 -13.34
C THR A 417 1.99 -3.71 -12.63
N SER A 418 2.73 -2.64 -12.32
CA SER A 418 2.27 -1.52 -11.49
C SER A 418 2.31 -0.16 -12.23
N ASP A 419 2.08 -0.17 -13.55
CA ASP A 419 2.13 1.02 -14.40
C ASP A 419 1.32 2.19 -13.83
N ARG A 420 0.10 1.90 -13.35
CA ARG A 420 -0.82 2.91 -12.80
C ARG A 420 -0.29 3.55 -11.50
N ASP A 421 0.27 2.76 -10.59
CA ASP A 421 0.87 3.28 -9.36
C ASP A 421 2.09 4.16 -9.70
N TYR A 422 2.87 3.79 -10.71
CA TYR A 422 4.00 4.58 -11.19
C TYR A 422 3.57 5.95 -11.74
N GLU A 423 2.51 5.99 -12.57
CA GLU A 423 1.92 7.24 -13.04
C GLU A 423 1.47 8.13 -11.87
N PHE A 424 0.74 7.57 -10.88
CA PHE A 424 0.25 8.33 -9.74
C PHE A 424 1.38 8.93 -8.91
N GLN A 425 2.42 8.16 -8.62
CA GLN A 425 3.55 8.65 -7.83
C GLN A 425 4.40 9.66 -8.59
N THR A 426 4.52 9.53 -9.92
CA THR A 426 5.17 10.56 -10.77
C THR A 426 4.41 11.88 -10.72
N VAL A 427 3.09 11.85 -10.87
CA VAL A 427 2.26 13.07 -10.79
C VAL A 427 2.35 13.70 -9.41
N GLU A 428 2.29 12.89 -8.35
CA GLU A 428 2.38 13.40 -6.97
C GLU A 428 3.75 14.05 -6.68
N LEU A 429 4.84 13.50 -7.21
CA LEU A 429 6.14 14.15 -7.13
C LEU A 429 6.12 15.52 -7.84
N LEU A 430 5.56 15.59 -9.03
CA LEU A 430 5.56 16.83 -9.82
C LEU A 430 4.58 17.88 -9.28
N THR A 431 3.37 17.48 -8.88
CA THR A 431 2.31 18.43 -8.49
C THR A 431 2.21 18.61 -6.98
N GLY A 432 2.38 17.56 -6.18
CA GLY A 432 2.31 17.61 -4.72
C GLY A 432 3.62 18.10 -4.11
N GLU A 433 4.76 17.54 -4.51
CA GLU A 433 6.07 17.89 -3.95
C GLU A 433 6.68 19.14 -4.60
N LEU A 434 6.74 19.19 -5.94
CA LEU A 434 7.32 20.31 -6.69
C LEU A 434 6.33 21.45 -6.95
N GLN A 435 5.03 21.26 -6.66
CA GLN A 435 3.99 22.28 -6.83
C GLN A 435 3.83 22.77 -8.28
N PHE A 436 4.18 21.99 -9.29
CA PHE A 436 3.78 22.27 -10.66
C PHE A 436 2.25 22.20 -10.77
N GLN A 437 1.68 23.03 -11.62
CA GLN A 437 0.27 22.88 -11.99
C GLN A 437 0.13 21.72 -12.96
N GLY A 438 -0.99 21.00 -12.92
CA GLY A 438 -1.22 19.89 -13.83
C GLY A 438 -1.94 18.72 -13.17
N ALA A 439 -2.06 17.63 -13.92
CA ALA A 439 -2.76 16.44 -13.45
C ALA A 439 -2.37 15.18 -14.23
N ARG A 440 -2.75 14.03 -13.67
CA ARG A 440 -2.88 12.78 -14.41
C ARG A 440 -4.11 12.87 -15.30
N LEU A 441 -3.96 12.56 -16.57
CA LEU A 441 -5.06 12.50 -17.53
C LEU A 441 -5.45 11.05 -17.83
N GLY A 442 -4.46 10.19 -18.10
CA GLY A 442 -4.61 8.75 -18.34
C GLY A 442 -5.86 8.33 -19.12
N ASP A 443 -5.93 7.07 -19.52
CA ASP A 443 -7.08 6.45 -20.20
C ASP A 443 -7.52 7.12 -21.52
N SER A 444 -7.92 6.32 -22.50
CA SER A 444 -8.64 6.72 -23.72
C SER A 444 -8.08 7.92 -24.52
N ARG A 445 -6.90 7.72 -25.17
CA ARG A 445 -6.32 8.70 -26.11
C ARG A 445 -5.87 10.03 -25.48
N LYS A 446 -5.42 9.99 -24.24
CA LYS A 446 -4.83 11.13 -23.54
C LYS A 446 -3.40 10.79 -23.13
N PRO A 447 -2.49 11.76 -22.98
CA PRO A 447 -1.21 11.52 -22.31
C PRO A 447 -1.42 11.09 -20.85
N ASP A 448 -0.46 10.39 -20.27
CA ASP A 448 -0.57 9.94 -18.89
C ASP A 448 -0.61 11.13 -17.93
N VAL A 449 0.30 12.09 -18.11
CA VAL A 449 0.47 13.26 -17.25
C VAL A 449 0.73 14.52 -18.08
N CYS A 450 0.12 15.62 -17.66
CA CYS A 450 0.47 16.95 -18.13
C CYS A 450 0.77 17.86 -16.96
N VAL A 451 1.91 18.54 -16.97
CA VAL A 451 2.27 19.56 -15.98
C VAL A 451 2.75 20.84 -16.66
N PHE A 452 2.62 21.96 -15.92
CA PHE A 452 3.09 23.25 -16.42
C PHE A 452 3.50 24.18 -15.27
N TYR A 453 4.34 25.13 -15.62
CA TYR A 453 4.74 26.22 -14.74
C TYR A 453 4.94 27.49 -15.57
N LYS A 454 4.16 28.56 -15.25
CA LYS A 454 4.12 29.81 -16.03
C LYS A 454 3.81 29.54 -17.52
N GLN A 455 4.78 29.79 -18.42
CA GLN A 455 4.62 29.62 -19.85
C GLN A 455 5.07 28.25 -20.39
N ASN A 456 5.68 27.42 -19.54
CA ASN A 456 6.24 26.13 -19.93
C ASN A 456 5.28 25.00 -19.61
N GLY A 457 5.05 24.11 -20.58
CA GLY A 457 4.22 22.91 -20.46
C GLY A 457 5.00 21.64 -20.81
N LEU A 458 4.70 20.55 -20.12
CA LEU A 458 5.33 19.25 -20.34
C LEU A 458 4.26 18.17 -20.47
N ILE A 459 4.30 17.44 -21.58
CA ILE A 459 3.44 16.29 -21.90
C ILE A 459 4.25 15.03 -21.58
N ILE A 460 3.75 14.19 -20.69
CA ILE A 460 4.51 13.03 -20.15
C ILE A 460 3.75 11.73 -20.45
N ASP A 461 4.52 10.74 -20.86
CA ASP A 461 4.10 9.34 -20.99
C ASP A 461 4.97 8.47 -20.07
N ASN A 462 4.34 7.76 -19.12
CA ASN A 462 5.00 6.95 -18.10
C ASN A 462 5.02 5.48 -18.52
N LYS A 463 6.16 4.83 -18.35
CA LYS A 463 6.32 3.41 -18.71
C LYS A 463 7.14 2.65 -17.66
N ALA A 464 6.52 1.65 -17.03
CA ALA A 464 7.17 0.76 -16.08
C ALA A 464 7.60 -0.54 -16.79
N TYR A 465 8.91 -0.77 -16.91
CA TYR A 465 9.46 -1.95 -17.59
C TYR A 465 10.65 -2.54 -16.82
N SER A 466 10.58 -3.81 -16.52
CA SER A 466 11.61 -4.51 -15.73
C SER A 466 12.99 -4.60 -16.41
N LYS A 467 13.06 -4.47 -17.75
CA LYS A 467 14.31 -4.60 -18.53
C LYS A 467 14.71 -3.32 -19.25
N GLY A 468 14.13 -2.18 -18.87
CA GLY A 468 14.32 -0.90 -19.55
C GLY A 468 13.36 -0.70 -20.74
N TYR A 469 12.99 0.55 -20.96
CA TYR A 469 12.01 0.95 -21.97
C TYR A 469 12.71 1.30 -23.29
N SER A 470 12.34 0.62 -24.37
CA SER A 470 12.98 0.79 -25.68
C SER A 470 12.29 1.81 -26.60
N LEU A 471 11.19 2.40 -26.16
CA LEU A 471 10.34 3.34 -26.90
C LEU A 471 9.92 2.76 -28.28
N PRO A 472 8.94 1.84 -28.33
CA PRO A 472 8.43 1.30 -29.60
C PRO A 472 7.87 2.39 -30.52
N ILE A 473 7.89 2.18 -31.83
CA ILE A 473 7.38 3.12 -32.86
C ILE A 473 5.95 3.56 -32.53
N LYS A 474 5.10 2.63 -32.14
CA LYS A 474 3.70 2.92 -31.79
C LYS A 474 3.60 3.97 -30.69
N GLN A 475 4.41 3.87 -29.64
CA GLN A 475 4.43 4.84 -28.55
C GLN A 475 5.02 6.20 -28.98
N ALA A 476 6.02 6.19 -29.84
CA ALA A 476 6.54 7.42 -30.43
C ALA A 476 5.47 8.14 -31.29
N ASP A 477 4.68 7.39 -32.08
CA ASP A 477 3.56 7.93 -32.86
C ASP A 477 2.41 8.42 -31.96
N GLU A 478 2.17 7.78 -30.81
CA GLU A 478 1.22 8.26 -29.80
C GLU A 478 1.64 9.61 -29.20
N MET A 479 2.91 9.77 -28.86
CA MET A 479 3.43 11.05 -28.35
C MET A 479 3.37 12.13 -29.45
N TYR A 480 3.73 11.80 -30.70
CA TYR A 480 3.58 12.73 -31.81
C TYR A 480 2.14 13.21 -31.95
N ARG A 481 1.16 12.31 -31.88
CA ARG A 481 -0.25 12.64 -31.90
C ARG A 481 -0.65 13.57 -30.76
N TYR A 482 -0.18 13.35 -29.54
CA TYR A 482 -0.45 14.25 -28.41
C TYR A 482 0.11 15.66 -28.66
N ILE A 483 1.31 15.76 -29.21
CA ILE A 483 1.91 17.05 -29.57
C ILE A 483 1.06 17.76 -30.63
N GLU A 484 0.66 17.04 -31.69
CA GLU A 484 -0.19 17.57 -32.75
C GLU A 484 -1.56 18.04 -32.23
N GLU A 485 -2.23 17.22 -31.42
CA GLU A 485 -3.50 17.57 -30.79
C GLU A 485 -3.37 18.83 -29.89
N ASN A 486 -2.30 18.96 -29.09
CA ASN A 486 -2.06 20.16 -28.29
C ASN A 486 -1.74 21.39 -29.15
N THR A 487 -1.05 21.23 -30.27
CA THR A 487 -0.69 22.33 -31.16
C THR A 487 -1.92 22.87 -31.91
N LEU A 488 -2.73 21.98 -32.47
CA LEU A 488 -3.90 22.35 -33.27
C LEU A 488 -5.12 22.69 -32.40
N ARG A 489 -5.25 22.05 -31.24
CA ARG A 489 -6.37 22.20 -30.29
C ARG A 489 -7.74 22.07 -30.94
N ASP A 490 -7.84 21.16 -31.91
CA ASP A 490 -9.06 20.92 -32.66
C ASP A 490 -9.88 19.78 -32.01
N ARG A 491 -11.09 20.12 -31.57
CA ARG A 491 -12.05 19.17 -30.99
C ARG A 491 -12.42 18.01 -31.93
N GLN A 492 -12.32 18.20 -33.25
CA GLN A 492 -12.58 17.15 -34.23
C GLN A 492 -11.48 16.05 -34.17
N LEU A 493 -10.24 16.41 -33.86
CA LEU A 493 -9.13 15.48 -33.70
C LEU A 493 -9.26 14.67 -32.41
N ASN A 494 -9.60 15.34 -31.31
CA ASN A 494 -9.83 14.68 -30.04
C ASN A 494 -10.95 15.35 -29.22
N PRO A 495 -12.15 14.73 -29.16
CA PRO A 495 -13.29 15.29 -28.43
C PRO A 495 -13.07 15.47 -26.92
N ASN A 496 -12.04 14.82 -26.35
CA ASN A 496 -11.71 14.95 -24.93
C ASN A 496 -11.09 16.30 -24.58
N GLU A 497 -10.58 17.04 -25.58
CA GLU A 497 -9.96 18.36 -25.39
C GLU A 497 -8.96 18.41 -24.22
N TRP A 498 -8.17 17.34 -24.05
CA TRP A 498 -7.28 17.15 -22.90
C TRP A 498 -6.26 18.29 -22.73
N TRP A 499 -5.88 19.01 -23.79
CA TRP A 499 -5.01 20.18 -23.77
C TRP A 499 -5.56 21.35 -22.95
N ASN A 500 -6.86 21.33 -22.63
CA ASN A 500 -7.48 22.33 -21.75
C ASN A 500 -7.00 22.27 -20.31
N ILE A 501 -6.14 21.29 -19.95
CA ILE A 501 -5.42 21.27 -18.67
C ILE A 501 -4.41 22.43 -18.56
N PHE A 502 -3.81 22.83 -19.69
CA PHE A 502 -2.87 23.93 -19.72
C PHE A 502 -3.58 25.28 -19.68
N ASP A 503 -3.02 26.20 -18.90
CA ASP A 503 -3.47 27.59 -18.91
C ASP A 503 -3.20 28.26 -20.26
N ARG A 504 -3.95 29.30 -20.60
CA ARG A 504 -3.85 29.98 -21.91
C ARG A 504 -2.51 30.65 -22.18
N ASN A 505 -1.74 30.96 -21.13
CA ASN A 505 -0.42 31.57 -21.22
C ASN A 505 0.70 30.55 -21.45
N VAL A 506 0.40 29.25 -21.39
CA VAL A 506 1.38 28.18 -21.69
C VAL A 506 1.56 28.10 -23.20
N ASN A 507 2.76 28.40 -23.68
CA ASN A 507 3.08 28.48 -25.11
C ASN A 507 4.43 27.83 -25.46
N HIS A 508 5.23 27.43 -24.47
CA HIS A 508 6.46 26.64 -24.67
C HIS A 508 6.21 25.21 -24.20
N PHE A 509 6.18 24.28 -25.14
CA PHE A 509 5.87 22.89 -24.85
C PHE A 509 7.07 21.97 -25.04
N HIS A 510 7.15 20.98 -24.16
CA HIS A 510 8.10 19.88 -24.24
C HIS A 510 7.36 18.57 -24.06
N PHE A 511 7.99 17.45 -24.45
CA PHE A 511 7.48 16.13 -24.12
C PHE A 511 8.53 15.32 -23.34
N ALA A 512 8.07 14.37 -22.55
CA ALA A 512 8.93 13.47 -21.80
C ALA A 512 8.40 12.03 -21.80
N PHE A 513 9.33 11.08 -21.88
CA PHE A 513 9.10 9.70 -21.48
C PHE A 513 9.75 9.48 -20.12
N VAL A 514 8.98 8.93 -19.16
CA VAL A 514 9.45 8.64 -17.81
C VAL A 514 9.43 7.12 -17.61
N SER A 515 10.55 6.52 -17.20
CA SER A 515 10.66 5.07 -16.98
C SER A 515 11.68 4.75 -15.88
N GLY A 516 11.71 3.50 -15.41
CA GLY A 516 12.77 3.03 -14.51
C GLY A 516 14.16 3.12 -15.15
N SER A 517 14.26 2.72 -16.40
CA SER A 517 15.47 2.85 -17.23
C SER A 517 15.11 2.81 -18.71
N PHE A 518 16.06 3.18 -19.57
CA PHE A 518 15.91 3.15 -21.02
C PHE A 518 16.89 2.19 -21.69
N SER A 519 16.50 1.64 -22.84
CA SER A 519 17.31 0.68 -23.62
C SER A 519 17.07 0.82 -25.12
N GLY A 520 17.94 0.24 -25.95
CA GLY A 520 17.80 0.23 -27.41
C GLY A 520 17.86 1.62 -28.04
N ASN A 521 17.14 1.80 -29.14
CA ASN A 521 17.22 3.01 -29.99
C ASN A 521 16.23 4.11 -29.59
N PHE A 522 15.90 4.27 -28.29
CA PHE A 522 14.95 5.28 -27.84
C PHE A 522 15.33 6.71 -28.21
N LYS A 523 16.64 7.04 -28.25
CA LYS A 523 17.16 8.36 -28.64
C LYS A 523 16.75 8.72 -30.06
N ASP A 524 16.95 7.80 -31.04
CA ASP A 524 16.54 8.02 -32.43
C ASP A 524 15.04 8.28 -32.55
N ARG A 525 14.23 7.63 -31.68
CA ARG A 525 12.77 7.83 -31.64
C ARG A 525 12.39 9.23 -31.12
N ILE A 526 13.06 9.70 -30.07
CA ILE A 526 12.86 11.06 -29.54
C ILE A 526 13.23 12.10 -30.59
N GLN A 527 14.40 11.94 -31.27
CA GLN A 527 14.81 12.83 -32.37
C GLN A 527 13.82 12.81 -33.53
N HIS A 528 13.27 11.64 -33.87
CA HIS A 528 12.26 11.51 -34.93
C HIS A 528 10.96 12.24 -34.57
N ILE A 529 10.49 12.17 -33.30
CA ILE A 529 9.35 12.94 -32.84
C ILE A 529 9.62 14.44 -32.99
N HIS A 530 10.80 14.91 -32.56
CA HIS A 530 11.22 16.30 -32.70
C HIS A 530 11.24 16.75 -34.18
N MET A 531 11.87 15.99 -35.08
CA MET A 531 11.92 16.33 -36.49
C MET A 531 10.55 16.45 -37.14
N ARG A 532 9.56 15.64 -36.72
CA ARG A 532 8.18 15.67 -37.23
C ARG A 532 7.35 16.82 -36.66
N SER A 533 7.50 17.08 -35.36
CA SER A 533 6.62 18.01 -34.62
C SER A 533 7.20 19.42 -34.42
N GLY A 534 8.53 19.57 -34.55
CA GLY A 534 9.23 20.79 -34.16
C GLY A 534 9.35 20.98 -32.65
N ILE A 535 8.74 20.15 -31.84
CA ILE A 535 8.78 20.22 -30.37
C ILE A 535 9.90 19.33 -29.83
N ARG A 536 10.69 19.85 -28.91
CA ARG A 536 11.79 19.12 -28.27
C ARG A 536 11.25 18.31 -27.09
N GLY A 537 11.94 17.23 -26.78
CA GLY A 537 11.60 16.39 -25.64
C GLY A 537 12.76 15.53 -25.18
N ALA A 538 12.54 14.73 -24.14
CA ALA A 538 13.58 13.90 -23.57
C ALA A 538 13.02 12.62 -22.92
N ALA A 539 13.93 11.68 -22.67
CA ALA A 539 13.70 10.60 -21.71
C ALA A 539 14.25 11.02 -20.34
N ILE A 540 13.61 10.59 -19.27
CA ILE A 540 14.14 10.76 -17.91
C ILE A 540 13.85 9.50 -17.10
N ASN A 541 14.87 8.89 -16.51
CA ASN A 541 14.66 7.74 -15.65
C ASN A 541 14.28 8.15 -14.21
N SER A 542 13.76 7.19 -13.41
CA SER A 542 13.32 7.46 -12.04
C SER A 542 14.40 8.08 -11.15
N ILE A 543 15.67 7.72 -11.35
CA ILE A 543 16.80 8.26 -10.58
C ILE A 543 16.97 9.76 -10.91
N ASN A 544 17.11 10.07 -12.18
CA ASN A 544 17.31 11.45 -12.63
C ASN A 544 16.08 12.33 -12.34
N LEU A 545 14.87 11.77 -12.36
CA LEU A 545 13.65 12.48 -11.98
C LEU A 545 13.68 12.88 -10.49
N LEU A 546 14.11 11.98 -9.59
CA LEU A 546 14.28 12.27 -8.17
C LEU A 546 15.39 13.29 -7.90
N LEU A 547 16.53 13.18 -8.60
CA LEU A 547 17.63 14.14 -8.48
C LEU A 547 17.26 15.52 -9.04
N MET A 548 16.53 15.60 -10.14
CA MET A 548 15.95 16.84 -10.65
C MET A 548 15.02 17.49 -9.61
N ALA A 549 14.16 16.70 -8.99
CA ALA A 549 13.26 17.18 -7.93
C ALA A 549 14.06 17.72 -6.73
N GLU A 550 15.11 17.02 -6.31
CA GLU A 550 16.01 17.47 -5.25
C GLU A 550 16.70 18.80 -5.59
N ASP A 551 17.20 18.96 -6.82
CA ASP A 551 17.86 20.17 -7.27
C ASP A 551 16.90 21.36 -7.30
N ILE A 552 15.65 21.16 -7.71
CA ILE A 552 14.61 22.19 -7.67
C ILE A 552 14.32 22.59 -6.22
N LYS A 553 14.10 21.64 -5.33
CA LYS A 553 13.77 21.88 -3.92
C LYS A 553 14.93 22.51 -3.16
N ALA A 554 16.17 22.18 -3.51
CA ALA A 554 17.38 22.75 -2.96
C ALA A 554 17.72 24.15 -3.54
N GLY A 555 16.98 24.61 -4.56
CA GLY A 555 17.22 25.89 -5.23
C GLY A 555 18.46 25.89 -6.17
N ARG A 556 19.02 24.73 -6.48
CA ARG A 556 20.13 24.58 -7.46
C ARG A 556 19.63 24.65 -8.90
N LEU A 557 18.38 24.28 -9.13
CA LEU A 557 17.71 24.36 -10.42
C LEU A 557 16.43 25.17 -10.29
N SER A 558 16.24 26.19 -11.12
CA SER A 558 14.99 26.94 -11.12
C SER A 558 13.83 26.14 -11.71
N TYR A 559 12.59 26.47 -11.32
CA TYR A 559 11.40 25.84 -11.91
C TYR A 559 11.32 26.01 -13.42
N GLU A 560 11.69 27.18 -13.97
CA GLU A 560 11.71 27.44 -15.40
C GLU A 560 12.82 26.66 -16.12
N ASP A 561 14.03 26.61 -15.54
CA ASP A 561 15.16 25.94 -16.16
C ASP A 561 15.00 24.43 -16.15
N SER A 562 14.20 23.86 -15.22
CA SER A 562 13.89 22.43 -15.21
C SER A 562 13.20 21.96 -16.51
N PHE A 563 12.38 22.82 -17.14
CA PHE A 563 11.77 22.49 -18.43
C PHE A 563 12.80 22.46 -19.57
N LYS A 564 13.86 23.28 -19.50
CA LYS A 564 14.93 23.28 -20.52
C LYS A 564 15.74 21.99 -20.55
N LEU A 565 15.72 21.19 -19.47
CA LEU A 565 16.35 19.88 -19.48
C LEU A 565 15.74 18.96 -20.54
N PHE A 566 14.48 19.18 -20.88
CA PHE A 566 13.76 18.41 -21.89
C PHE A 566 14.02 18.90 -23.34
N ASP A 567 14.91 19.89 -23.54
CA ASP A 567 15.37 20.32 -24.86
C ASP A 567 16.49 19.43 -25.47
N CYS A 568 17.00 18.46 -24.71
CA CYS A 568 18.20 17.72 -25.13
C CYS A 568 17.96 16.70 -26.24
N ASN A 569 16.72 16.28 -26.51
CA ASN A 569 16.33 15.21 -27.43
C ASN A 569 17.04 13.86 -27.16
N GLU A 570 17.46 13.64 -25.91
CA GLU A 570 18.15 12.44 -25.42
C GLU A 570 17.60 12.06 -24.02
N GLU A 571 18.41 11.34 -23.26
CA GLU A 571 18.13 11.10 -21.83
C GLU A 571 18.67 12.25 -20.99
N VAL A 572 17.83 12.79 -20.10
CA VAL A 572 18.24 13.77 -19.09
C VAL A 572 19.12 13.08 -18.05
N ILE A 573 20.33 13.60 -17.87
CA ILE A 573 21.27 13.11 -16.85
C ILE A 573 21.48 14.24 -15.84
N MET A 574 21.19 13.95 -14.58
CA MET A 574 21.49 14.83 -13.45
C MET A 574 22.86 14.46 -12.88
N GLY A 575 23.65 15.47 -12.53
CA GLY A 575 25.03 15.30 -12.03
C GLY A 575 25.10 15.10 -10.53
#